data_f81a3e4ea9abfe46529e7de203b4722c
#
_entry.id   f81a3e4ea9abfe46529e7de203b4722c
#
_cell.length_a   1.000
_cell.length_b   1.000
_cell.length_c   1.000
_cell.angle_alpha   90.00
_cell.angle_beta   90.00
_cell.angle_gamma   90.00
#
_symmetry.space_group_name_H-M   'P 1'
#
loop_
_entity.id
_entity.type
_entity.pdbx_description
1 polymer ?
#
loop_
_entity_poly.entity_id
_entity_poly.type
_entity_poly.pdbx_seq_one_letter_code
_entity_poly.pdbx_strand_id
1 'polypeptide(L)'
;MLDYQNDQFKSLEELKEIAPSIFTKKGSDKTSSKYTHIPTDRVIKDLELLGWGVVDAKEVNARQDKGYQKHLVVFRNPDVSINKKSTNVDGEIFEDIVFPQILVTNSHDGKNSFKFQAGLYRMVCENGLVIADQQFEDYTIRHMGYDFEALQGVIKDMISNLDLTVESMNKMRKIELDENQQFEFAKKLLDIRVEGTDNLYREEQIGDILVPQRKEDFGDDLWSVFNRVQENIVEGNFKYYNAKTLGTERQARPIKNFKQDMDVNKKLFSAALEYAA
;
A
#
# COMPACT_ATOMS: atom_id res chain seq x y z
N MET A 1 -4.85 -13.10 -23.91
CA MET A 1 -3.66 -12.28 -23.67
C MET A 1 -4.21 -10.96 -23.15
N LEU A 2 -4.24 -10.76 -21.85
CA LEU A 2 -4.68 -9.49 -21.25
C LEU A 2 -3.63 -8.46 -21.63
N ASP A 3 -4.07 -7.32 -22.13
CA ASP A 3 -3.20 -6.23 -22.57
C ASP A 3 -2.75 -5.44 -21.32
N TYR A 4 -1.69 -5.91 -20.68
CA TYR A 4 -1.11 -5.35 -19.48
C TYR A 4 -0.49 -3.95 -19.67
N GLN A 5 -0.47 -3.44 -20.91
CA GLN A 5 0.03 -2.11 -21.25
C GLN A 5 -1.03 -1.02 -21.09
N ASN A 6 -2.27 -1.38 -20.77
CA ASN A 6 -3.38 -0.43 -20.72
C ASN A 6 -3.82 -0.04 -19.30
N ASP A 7 -2.91 -0.05 -18.34
CA ASP A 7 -3.12 0.73 -17.12
C ASP A 7 -3.11 2.21 -17.53
N GLN A 8 -4.30 2.75 -17.71
CA GLN A 8 -4.49 4.12 -18.16
C GLN A 8 -4.00 5.04 -17.05
N PHE A 9 -2.81 5.61 -17.24
CA PHE A 9 -2.30 6.64 -16.34
C PHE A 9 -3.28 7.80 -16.25
N LYS A 10 -3.48 8.29 -15.05
CA LYS A 10 -4.38 9.43 -14.82
C LYS A 10 -3.80 10.69 -15.45
N SER A 11 -4.62 11.36 -16.23
CA SER A 11 -4.31 12.66 -16.80
C SER A 11 -4.25 13.74 -15.72
N LEU A 12 -3.57 14.85 -16.03
CA LEU A 12 -3.53 16.01 -15.12
C LEU A 12 -4.91 16.60 -14.85
N GLU A 13 -5.85 16.45 -15.79
CA GLU A 13 -7.25 16.89 -15.65
C GLU A 13 -7.97 16.03 -14.61
N GLU A 14 -7.88 14.71 -14.70
CA GLU A 14 -8.45 13.80 -13.70
C GLU A 14 -7.84 14.04 -12.31
N LEU A 15 -6.53 14.27 -12.24
CA LEU A 15 -5.85 14.55 -10.96
C LEU A 15 -6.33 15.86 -10.33
N LYS A 16 -6.70 16.89 -11.12
CA LYS A 16 -7.28 18.13 -10.60
C LYS A 16 -8.65 17.92 -9.97
N GLU A 17 -9.42 16.96 -10.47
CA GLU A 17 -10.74 16.61 -9.91
C GLU A 17 -10.59 15.77 -8.63
N ILE A 18 -9.66 14.81 -8.62
CA ILE A 18 -9.47 13.88 -7.52
C ILE A 18 -8.75 14.53 -6.33
N ALA A 19 -7.67 15.28 -6.60
CA ALA A 19 -6.80 15.85 -5.58
C ALA A 19 -6.26 17.23 -5.99
N PRO A 20 -7.09 18.27 -5.99
CA PRO A 20 -6.72 19.62 -6.42
C PRO A 20 -5.53 20.22 -5.64
N SER A 21 -5.25 19.78 -4.40
CA SER A 21 -4.10 20.24 -3.63
C SER A 21 -2.75 19.90 -4.26
N ILE A 22 -2.68 18.89 -5.16
CA ILE A 22 -1.48 18.55 -5.96
C ILE A 22 -0.98 19.77 -6.76
N PHE A 23 -1.92 20.61 -7.24
CA PHE A 23 -1.62 21.74 -8.15
C PHE A 23 -1.44 23.07 -7.44
N THR A 24 -1.42 23.07 -6.11
CA THR A 24 -1.18 24.27 -5.30
C THR A 24 0.23 24.82 -5.55
N LYS A 25 0.35 26.12 -5.84
CA LYS A 25 1.59 26.75 -6.27
C LYS A 25 2.42 27.39 -5.15
N LYS A 26 1.87 27.48 -3.95
CA LYS A 26 2.56 28.06 -2.77
C LYS A 26 2.10 27.33 -1.50
N GLY A 27 2.91 27.43 -0.44
CA GLY A 27 2.45 26.98 0.87
C GLY A 27 1.31 27.87 1.41
N SER A 28 0.57 27.34 2.37
CA SER A 28 -0.42 28.10 3.12
C SER A 28 0.24 29.28 3.86
N ASP A 29 -0.45 30.38 3.98
CA ASP A 29 0.03 31.56 4.72
C ASP A 29 0.28 31.29 6.23
N LYS A 30 -0.12 30.10 6.71
CA LYS A 30 0.14 29.61 8.08
C LYS A 30 1.44 28.83 8.22
N THR A 31 2.17 28.61 7.13
CA THR A 31 3.46 27.90 7.17
C THR A 31 4.55 28.75 7.81
N SER A 32 5.56 28.09 8.41
CA SER A 32 6.68 28.80 9.03
C SER A 32 7.59 29.43 7.98
N SER A 33 8.41 30.41 8.37
CA SER A 33 9.42 31.03 7.50
C SER A 33 10.49 30.05 7.00
N LYS A 34 10.61 28.87 7.61
CA LYS A 34 11.54 27.80 7.20
C LYS A 34 10.92 26.83 6.20
N TYR A 35 9.60 26.95 5.94
CA TYR A 35 8.91 26.08 5.01
C TYR A 35 9.30 26.41 3.57
N THR A 36 9.77 25.40 2.85
CA THR A 36 9.99 25.47 1.41
C THR A 36 8.90 24.66 0.70
N HIS A 37 8.20 25.31 -0.19
CA HIS A 37 7.16 24.66 -0.98
C HIS A 37 7.76 23.64 -1.96
N ILE A 38 7.28 22.40 -1.93
CA ILE A 38 7.60 21.34 -2.88
C ILE A 38 6.38 21.14 -3.78
N PRO A 39 6.42 21.61 -5.05
CA PRO A 39 5.26 21.48 -5.94
C PRO A 39 5.07 20.02 -6.36
N THR A 40 3.97 19.40 -5.98
CA THR A 40 3.70 17.99 -6.30
C THR A 40 3.49 17.76 -7.79
N ASP A 41 2.92 18.74 -8.51
CA ASP A 41 2.77 18.67 -9.97
C ASP A 41 4.12 18.67 -10.71
N ARG A 42 5.17 19.25 -10.14
CA ARG A 42 6.53 19.14 -10.67
C ARG A 42 7.09 17.73 -10.42
N VAL A 43 6.90 17.20 -9.21
CA VAL A 43 7.34 15.84 -8.87
C VAL A 43 6.70 14.81 -9.81
N ILE A 44 5.41 14.99 -10.15
CA ILE A 44 4.73 14.13 -11.13
C ILE A 44 5.45 14.16 -12.48
N LYS A 45 5.73 15.36 -13.02
CA LYS A 45 6.43 15.50 -14.30
C LYS A 45 7.84 14.91 -14.27
N ASP A 46 8.54 15.10 -13.16
CA ASP A 46 9.90 14.58 -13.01
C ASP A 46 9.89 13.03 -12.95
N LEU A 47 8.86 12.41 -12.34
CA LEU A 47 8.67 10.97 -12.35
C LEU A 47 8.22 10.44 -13.72
N GLU A 48 7.37 11.16 -14.43
CA GLU A 48 6.97 10.82 -15.80
C GLU A 48 8.18 10.76 -16.75
N LEU A 49 9.16 11.68 -16.61
CA LEU A 49 10.42 11.64 -17.38
C LEU A 49 11.25 10.38 -17.10
N LEU A 50 11.04 9.73 -15.96
CA LEU A 50 11.69 8.48 -15.57
C LEU A 50 10.84 7.23 -15.88
N GLY A 51 9.74 7.38 -16.61
CA GLY A 51 8.87 6.29 -17.01
C GLY A 51 7.78 5.91 -15.97
N TRP A 52 7.62 6.72 -14.91
CA TRP A 52 6.61 6.46 -13.88
C TRP A 52 5.35 7.29 -14.11
N GLY A 53 4.23 6.65 -14.36
CA GLY A 53 2.93 7.31 -14.52
C GLY A 53 2.05 7.21 -13.28
N VAL A 54 1.14 8.17 -13.09
CA VAL A 54 0.20 8.18 -11.95
C VAL A 54 -0.92 7.19 -12.20
N VAL A 55 -1.11 6.23 -11.29
CA VAL A 55 -2.19 5.23 -11.35
C VAL A 55 -3.32 5.52 -10.37
N ASP A 56 -3.03 6.17 -9.24
CA ASP A 56 -4.04 6.58 -8.25
C ASP A 56 -3.63 7.86 -7.53
N ALA A 57 -4.61 8.61 -7.06
CA ALA A 57 -4.41 9.76 -6.19
C ALA A 57 -5.55 9.88 -5.18
N LYS A 58 -5.22 10.34 -3.98
CA LYS A 58 -6.19 10.57 -2.90
C LYS A 58 -5.88 11.86 -2.17
N GLU A 59 -6.91 12.55 -1.71
CA GLU A 59 -6.79 13.77 -0.94
C GLU A 59 -7.62 13.68 0.35
N VAL A 60 -7.08 14.18 1.46
CA VAL A 60 -7.81 14.21 2.73
C VAL A 60 -8.89 15.30 2.67
N ASN A 61 -10.11 14.96 3.06
CA ASN A 61 -11.16 15.95 3.21
C ASN A 61 -10.82 16.96 4.31
N ALA A 62 -10.60 18.22 3.92
CA ALA A 62 -10.31 19.31 4.85
C ALA A 62 -11.52 20.21 5.04
N ARG A 63 -11.86 20.52 6.30
CA ARG A 63 -12.89 21.54 6.64
C ARG A 63 -12.32 22.95 6.56
N GLN A 64 -11.02 23.09 6.82
CA GLN A 64 -10.27 24.36 6.78
C GLN A 64 -9.04 24.18 5.89
N ASP A 65 -8.47 25.27 5.41
CA ASP A 65 -7.26 25.29 4.58
C ASP A 65 -7.41 24.46 3.30
N LYS A 66 -8.57 24.56 2.63
CA LYS A 66 -8.83 23.86 1.36
C LYS A 66 -7.78 24.25 0.31
N GLY A 67 -7.31 23.22 -0.42
CA GLY A 67 -6.27 23.37 -1.44
C GLY A 67 -4.84 23.15 -0.91
N TYR A 68 -4.65 23.00 0.42
CA TYR A 68 -3.33 22.77 1.04
C TYR A 68 -3.24 21.42 1.78
N GLN A 69 -4.32 20.65 1.74
CA GLN A 69 -4.45 19.43 2.51
C GLN A 69 -3.49 18.34 2.05
N LYS A 70 -3.34 17.35 2.92
CA LYS A 70 -2.53 16.16 2.65
C LYS A 70 -3.12 15.37 1.49
N HIS A 71 -2.25 14.99 0.56
CA HIS A 71 -2.57 14.12 -0.57
C HIS A 71 -1.54 13.02 -0.72
N LEU A 72 -1.96 11.94 -1.38
CA LEU A 72 -1.17 10.80 -1.80
C LEU A 72 -1.24 10.72 -3.32
N VAL A 73 -0.12 10.45 -3.96
CA VAL A 73 -0.04 10.13 -5.39
C VAL A 73 0.69 8.79 -5.51
N VAL A 74 0.11 7.86 -6.25
CA VAL A 74 0.66 6.52 -6.48
C VAL A 74 1.13 6.41 -7.92
N PHE A 75 2.39 6.01 -8.09
CA PHE A 75 3.01 5.85 -9.40
C PHE A 75 3.36 4.40 -9.67
N ARG A 76 3.33 4.03 -10.94
CA ARG A 76 3.77 2.75 -11.46
C ARG A 76 4.61 2.96 -12.71
N ASN A 77 5.58 2.09 -12.92
CA ASN A 77 6.32 2.00 -14.18
C ASN A 77 5.99 0.63 -14.80
N PRO A 78 5.36 0.59 -16.00
CA PRO A 78 4.98 -0.67 -16.65
C PRO A 78 6.17 -1.52 -17.08
N ASP A 79 7.34 -0.88 -17.29
CA ASP A 79 8.57 -1.58 -17.68
C ASP A 79 9.26 -2.26 -16.48
N VAL A 80 8.79 -1.98 -15.25
CA VAL A 80 9.33 -2.55 -14.02
C VAL A 80 8.27 -3.44 -13.39
N SER A 81 8.39 -4.75 -13.58
CA SER A 81 7.45 -5.74 -13.02
C SER A 81 8.18 -7.00 -12.56
N ILE A 82 7.60 -7.65 -11.58
CA ILE A 82 7.99 -8.97 -11.11
C ILE A 82 6.94 -9.94 -11.65
N ASN A 83 7.32 -10.77 -12.60
CA ASN A 83 6.42 -11.76 -13.18
C ASN A 83 6.84 -13.16 -12.75
N LYS A 84 5.92 -13.92 -12.17
CA LYS A 84 6.14 -15.30 -11.78
C LYS A 84 4.94 -16.17 -12.19
N LYS A 85 5.24 -17.32 -12.78
CA LYS A 85 4.21 -18.34 -13.01
C LYS A 85 3.90 -19.05 -11.71
N SER A 86 2.63 -19.12 -11.38
CA SER A 86 2.07 -19.83 -10.24
C SER A 86 0.95 -20.75 -10.70
N THR A 87 0.52 -21.67 -9.87
CA THR A 87 -0.57 -22.61 -10.20
C THR A 87 -1.71 -22.36 -9.23
N ASN A 88 -2.94 -22.21 -9.74
CA ASN A 88 -4.13 -22.04 -8.91
C ASN A 88 -4.67 -23.40 -8.40
N VAL A 89 -5.75 -23.35 -7.63
CA VAL A 89 -6.40 -24.55 -7.04
C VAL A 89 -6.89 -25.55 -8.09
N ASP A 90 -7.25 -25.08 -9.29
CA ASP A 90 -7.71 -25.94 -10.40
C ASP A 90 -6.54 -26.56 -11.19
N GLY A 91 -5.27 -26.27 -10.83
CA GLY A 91 -4.08 -26.71 -11.53
C GLY A 91 -3.73 -25.86 -12.77
N GLU A 92 -4.41 -24.74 -12.98
CA GLU A 92 -4.15 -23.84 -14.10
C GLU A 92 -2.95 -22.93 -13.76
N ILE A 93 -2.06 -22.77 -14.74
CA ILE A 93 -0.91 -21.87 -14.63
C ILE A 93 -1.37 -20.44 -14.90
N PHE A 94 -1.09 -19.53 -13.98
CA PHE A 94 -1.33 -18.10 -14.15
C PHE A 94 -0.05 -17.29 -13.93
N GLU A 95 -0.05 -16.07 -14.44
CA GLU A 95 1.05 -15.12 -14.22
C GLU A 95 0.72 -14.25 -12.99
N ASP A 96 1.47 -14.45 -11.91
CA ASP A 96 1.37 -13.62 -10.71
C ASP A 96 2.31 -12.43 -10.87
N ILE A 97 1.75 -11.33 -11.39
CA ILE A 97 2.49 -10.11 -11.71
C ILE A 97 2.38 -9.13 -10.56
N VAL A 98 3.53 -8.70 -10.08
CA VAL A 98 3.64 -7.67 -9.03
C VAL A 98 4.40 -6.47 -9.59
N PHE A 99 3.81 -5.29 -9.47
CA PHE A 99 4.42 -4.04 -9.86
C PHE A 99 4.93 -3.29 -8.63
N PRO A 100 6.18 -2.85 -8.64
CA PRO A 100 6.62 -1.84 -7.68
C PRO A 100 5.87 -0.54 -7.89
N GLN A 101 5.57 0.12 -6.79
CA GLN A 101 4.90 1.42 -6.78
C GLN A 101 5.74 2.44 -6.00
N ILE A 102 5.67 3.68 -6.44
CA ILE A 102 6.12 4.84 -5.66
C ILE A 102 4.91 5.52 -5.07
N LEU A 103 4.91 5.71 -3.75
CA LEU A 103 3.88 6.44 -3.04
C LEU A 103 4.46 7.79 -2.59
N VAL A 104 3.94 8.86 -3.15
CA VAL A 104 4.32 10.23 -2.78
C VAL A 104 3.25 10.83 -1.89
N THR A 105 3.60 11.16 -0.67
CA THR A 105 2.73 11.90 0.25
C THR A 105 3.25 13.31 0.44
N ASN A 106 2.37 14.31 0.30
CA ASN A 106 2.70 15.71 0.52
C ASN A 106 1.53 16.48 1.15
N SER A 107 1.81 17.66 1.67
CA SER A 107 0.81 18.69 2.02
C SER A 107 1.44 20.07 1.91
N HIS A 108 0.60 21.07 1.66
CA HIS A 108 1.05 22.44 1.51
C HIS A 108 0.66 23.34 2.70
N ASP A 109 0.21 22.71 3.80
CA ASP A 109 -0.17 23.38 5.06
C ASP A 109 0.92 23.40 6.13
N GLY A 110 2.11 22.84 5.82
CA GLY A 110 3.25 22.74 6.73
C GLY A 110 3.12 21.71 7.84
N LYS A 111 2.04 20.91 7.87
CA LYS A 111 1.77 19.91 8.93
C LYS A 111 2.37 18.53 8.65
N ASN A 112 2.68 18.24 7.40
CA ASN A 112 3.24 16.94 7.02
C ASN A 112 4.50 17.14 6.18
N SER A 113 5.46 16.24 6.35
CA SER A 113 6.66 16.17 5.52
C SER A 113 6.32 15.60 4.15
N PHE A 114 7.08 15.99 3.14
CA PHE A 114 7.11 15.31 1.86
C PHE A 114 7.78 13.94 2.03
N LYS A 115 7.13 12.88 1.57
CA LYS A 115 7.61 11.51 1.71
C LYS A 115 7.53 10.75 0.41
N PHE A 116 8.59 9.98 0.14
CA PHE A 116 8.63 8.90 -0.81
C PHE A 116 8.59 7.57 -0.08
N GLN A 117 7.76 6.65 -0.54
CA GLN A 117 7.64 5.31 0.03
C GLN A 117 7.55 4.30 -1.10
N ALA A 118 8.14 3.13 -0.89
CA ALA A 118 7.98 2.00 -1.81
C ALA A 118 6.67 1.26 -1.50
N GLY A 119 6.02 0.77 -2.53
CA GLY A 119 4.86 -0.10 -2.46
C GLY A 119 4.97 -1.24 -3.46
N LEU A 120 4.11 -2.23 -3.31
CA LEU A 120 3.87 -3.28 -4.30
C LEU A 120 2.39 -3.28 -4.67
N TYR A 121 2.11 -3.54 -5.93
CA TYR A 121 0.77 -3.79 -6.43
C TYR A 121 0.76 -5.15 -7.09
N ARG A 122 -0.06 -6.06 -6.55
CA ARG A 122 -0.26 -7.37 -7.13
C ARG A 122 -1.47 -7.33 -8.05
N MET A 123 -1.27 -7.67 -9.33
CA MET A 123 -2.28 -7.53 -10.36
C MET A 123 -3.52 -8.41 -10.11
N VAL A 124 -3.30 -9.64 -9.66
CA VAL A 124 -4.38 -10.61 -9.42
C VAL A 124 -5.43 -10.10 -8.44
N CYS A 125 -5.02 -9.45 -7.36
CA CYS A 125 -5.93 -8.98 -6.31
C CYS A 125 -6.24 -7.49 -6.36
N GLU A 126 -5.63 -6.75 -7.30
CA GLU A 126 -5.74 -5.28 -7.39
C GLU A 126 -5.43 -4.56 -6.06
N ASN A 127 -4.79 -5.25 -5.12
CA ASN A 127 -4.44 -4.72 -3.82
C ASN A 127 -3.09 -4.03 -3.86
N GLY A 128 -3.05 -2.80 -3.38
CA GLY A 128 -1.80 -2.10 -3.11
C GLY A 128 -1.23 -2.54 -1.76
N LEU A 129 0.01 -2.99 -1.74
CA LEU A 129 0.76 -3.31 -0.53
C LEU A 129 1.87 -2.28 -0.33
N VAL A 130 1.89 -1.62 0.81
CA VAL A 130 3.01 -0.75 1.18
C VAL A 130 4.08 -1.61 1.83
N ILE A 131 5.25 -1.66 1.23
CA ILE A 131 6.38 -2.44 1.76
C ILE A 131 6.93 -1.73 3.00
N ALA A 132 7.02 -2.46 4.10
CA ALA A 132 7.73 -2.05 5.30
C ALA A 132 9.02 -2.87 5.48
N ASP A 133 9.82 -2.98 4.44
CA ASP A 133 11.15 -3.57 4.60
C ASP A 133 12.08 -2.53 5.22
N GLN A 134 12.94 -2.95 6.15
CA GLN A 134 13.99 -2.10 6.73
C GLN A 134 14.97 -1.57 5.66
N GLN A 135 14.95 -2.17 4.46
CA GLN A 135 15.76 -1.78 3.33
C GLN A 135 15.13 -0.68 2.46
N PHE A 136 13.80 -0.45 2.60
CA PHE A 136 13.11 0.68 2.00
C PHE A 136 12.82 1.72 3.08
N GLU A 137 13.84 2.48 3.45
CA GLU A 137 13.62 3.63 4.34
C GLU A 137 12.59 4.57 3.73
N ASP A 138 11.66 5.05 4.57
CA ASP A 138 10.80 6.17 4.19
C ASP A 138 11.70 7.38 3.88
N TYR A 139 11.96 7.66 2.61
CA TYR A 139 12.68 8.86 2.24
C TYR A 139 11.82 10.07 2.57
N THR A 140 12.13 10.67 3.71
CA THR A 140 11.48 11.88 4.15
C THR A 140 12.32 13.07 3.74
N ILE A 141 11.88 13.81 2.73
CA ILE A 141 12.46 15.10 2.41
C ILE A 141 11.74 16.13 3.27
N ARG A 142 12.46 16.75 4.21
CA ARG A 142 11.93 17.90 4.90
C ARG A 142 11.70 19.00 3.87
N HIS A 143 10.69 19.85 4.07
CA HIS A 143 10.43 21.02 3.22
C HIS A 143 11.57 22.05 3.32
N MET A 144 12.80 21.64 2.98
CA MET A 144 14.02 22.43 2.97
C MET A 144 14.69 22.48 1.60
N GLY A 145 14.10 21.84 0.59
CA GLY A 145 14.57 21.81 -0.78
C GLY A 145 14.21 20.50 -1.47
N TYR A 146 13.63 20.57 -2.65
CA TYR A 146 13.39 19.46 -3.55
C TYR A 146 14.50 19.47 -4.61
N ASP A 147 15.16 18.34 -4.77
CA ASP A 147 16.21 18.14 -5.75
C ASP A 147 15.89 16.92 -6.62
N PHE A 148 15.92 17.12 -7.93
CA PHE A 148 15.63 16.06 -8.90
C PHE A 148 16.71 14.98 -8.92
N GLU A 149 17.98 15.33 -8.74
CA GLU A 149 19.08 14.37 -8.69
C GLU A 149 18.95 13.45 -7.47
N ALA A 150 18.58 14.02 -6.31
CA ALA A 150 18.30 13.24 -5.12
C ALA A 150 17.12 12.28 -5.34
N LEU A 151 16.05 12.72 -6.04
CA LEU A 151 14.93 11.87 -6.42
C LEU A 151 15.35 10.69 -7.30
N GLN A 152 16.18 10.94 -8.32
CA GLN A 152 16.70 9.88 -9.18
C GLN A 152 17.51 8.85 -8.39
N GLY A 153 18.32 9.29 -7.41
CA GLY A 153 19.05 8.41 -6.49
C GLY A 153 18.10 7.49 -5.72
N VAL A 154 17.08 8.07 -5.09
CA VAL A 154 16.07 7.32 -4.34
C VAL A 154 15.37 6.26 -5.21
N ILE A 155 14.98 6.61 -6.43
CA ILE A 155 14.32 5.68 -7.35
C ILE A 155 15.27 4.56 -7.76
N LYS A 156 16.53 4.89 -8.05
CA LYS A 156 17.55 3.89 -8.39
C LYS A 156 17.79 2.90 -7.25
N ASP A 157 17.91 3.40 -6.03
CA ASP A 157 18.07 2.57 -4.83
C ASP A 157 16.84 1.68 -4.61
N MET A 158 15.64 2.23 -4.79
CA MET A 158 14.40 1.49 -4.70
C MET A 158 14.34 0.34 -5.73
N ILE A 159 14.67 0.62 -6.99
CA ILE A 159 14.70 -0.42 -8.05
C ILE A 159 15.76 -1.47 -7.74
N SER A 160 16.94 -1.08 -7.28
CA SER A 160 18.02 -2.01 -6.92
C SER A 160 17.65 -2.94 -5.75
N ASN A 161 16.78 -2.46 -4.85
CA ASN A 161 16.30 -3.25 -3.71
C ASN A 161 15.08 -4.12 -4.03
N LEU A 162 14.51 -4.01 -5.24
CA LEU A 162 13.39 -4.87 -5.65
C LEU A 162 13.76 -6.35 -5.66
N ASP A 163 14.99 -6.68 -6.05
CA ASP A 163 15.48 -8.08 -6.07
C ASP A 163 15.37 -8.72 -4.68
N LEU A 164 15.64 -7.98 -3.62
CA LEU A 164 15.53 -8.45 -2.24
C LEU A 164 14.06 -8.69 -1.83
N THR A 165 13.17 -7.82 -2.29
CA THR A 165 11.72 -8.02 -2.08
C THR A 165 11.23 -9.25 -2.82
N VAL A 166 11.67 -9.46 -4.06
CA VAL A 166 11.40 -10.69 -4.84
C VAL A 166 11.91 -11.91 -4.10
N GLU A 167 13.10 -11.84 -3.55
CA GLU A 167 13.68 -12.94 -2.77
C GLU A 167 12.82 -13.26 -1.53
N SER A 168 12.37 -12.24 -0.81
CA SER A 168 11.48 -12.41 0.35
C SER A 168 10.15 -13.05 -0.05
N MET A 169 9.51 -12.59 -1.12
CA MET A 169 8.29 -13.22 -1.66
C MET A 169 8.53 -14.67 -2.07
N ASN A 170 9.69 -14.96 -2.70
CA ASN A 170 10.05 -16.32 -3.08
C ASN A 170 10.34 -17.23 -1.89
N LYS A 171 10.83 -16.69 -0.77
CA LYS A 171 10.95 -17.42 0.50
C LYS A 171 9.56 -17.75 1.04
N MET A 172 8.68 -16.78 1.13
CA MET A 172 7.30 -16.98 1.60
C MET A 172 6.56 -18.07 0.80
N ARG A 173 6.74 -18.14 -0.52
CA ARG A 173 6.16 -19.17 -1.39
C ARG A 173 6.71 -20.58 -1.18
N LYS A 174 7.82 -20.75 -0.49
CA LYS A 174 8.42 -22.05 -0.16
C LYS A 174 8.02 -22.57 1.21
N ILE A 175 7.32 -21.76 2.00
CA ILE A 175 6.92 -22.09 3.36
C ILE A 175 5.47 -22.52 3.30
N GLU A 176 5.25 -23.83 3.37
CA GLU A 176 3.89 -24.41 3.47
C GLU A 176 3.42 -24.31 4.93
N LEU A 177 2.17 -23.89 5.10
CA LEU A 177 1.52 -23.74 6.40
C LEU A 177 0.42 -24.78 6.55
N ASP A 178 0.46 -25.56 7.62
CA ASP A 178 -0.68 -26.38 8.02
C ASP A 178 -1.84 -25.51 8.55
N GLU A 179 -3.02 -26.10 8.76
CA GLU A 179 -4.23 -25.38 9.19
C GLU A 179 -4.02 -24.62 10.50
N ASN A 180 -3.28 -25.18 11.46
CA ASN A 180 -3.01 -24.52 12.74
C ASN A 180 -2.06 -23.33 12.55
N GLN A 181 -1.05 -23.49 11.72
CA GLN A 181 -0.10 -22.41 11.40
C GLN A 181 -0.80 -21.28 10.65
N GLN A 182 -1.66 -21.58 9.69
CA GLN A 182 -2.50 -20.58 8.99
C GLN A 182 -3.38 -19.82 9.98
N PHE A 183 -4.02 -20.53 10.91
CA PHE A 183 -4.86 -19.93 11.93
C PHE A 183 -4.10 -18.99 12.85
N GLU A 184 -2.96 -19.41 13.41
CA GLU A 184 -2.13 -18.58 14.28
C GLU A 184 -1.54 -17.38 13.54
N PHE A 185 -1.15 -17.56 12.28
CA PHE A 185 -0.67 -16.47 11.43
C PHE A 185 -1.78 -15.45 11.15
N ALA A 186 -2.97 -15.90 10.75
CA ALA A 186 -4.13 -15.05 10.52
C ALA A 186 -4.54 -14.28 11.78
N LYS A 187 -4.51 -14.93 12.94
CA LYS A 187 -4.75 -14.31 14.24
C LYS A 187 -3.78 -13.18 14.52
N LYS A 188 -2.47 -13.41 14.33
CA LYS A 188 -1.42 -12.37 14.48
C LYS A 188 -1.71 -11.17 13.60
N LEU A 189 -2.13 -11.38 12.34
CA LEU A 189 -2.45 -10.30 11.41
C LEU A 189 -3.75 -9.57 11.79
N LEU A 190 -4.78 -10.28 12.27
CA LEU A 190 -6.03 -9.68 12.73
C LEU A 190 -5.82 -8.81 13.98
N ASP A 191 -4.94 -9.22 14.89
CA ASP A 191 -4.54 -8.43 16.05
C ASP A 191 -4.00 -7.05 15.65
N ILE A 192 -3.21 -6.96 14.58
CA ILE A 192 -2.72 -5.69 14.02
C ILE A 192 -3.89 -4.78 13.62
N ARG A 193 -4.95 -5.35 13.04
CA ARG A 193 -6.12 -4.58 12.57
C ARG A 193 -6.94 -4.00 13.70
N VAL A 194 -7.05 -4.71 14.83
CA VAL A 194 -7.86 -4.30 15.98
C VAL A 194 -7.05 -3.58 17.05
N GLU A 195 -5.73 -3.57 16.96
CA GLU A 195 -4.83 -2.91 17.91
C GLU A 195 -5.24 -1.46 18.18
N GLY A 196 -5.27 -1.07 19.46
CA GLY A 196 -5.64 0.30 19.87
C GLY A 196 -7.13 0.62 19.69
N THR A 197 -7.97 -0.38 19.41
CA THR A 197 -9.43 -0.21 19.33
C THR A 197 -10.15 -0.95 20.48
N ASP A 198 -11.45 -0.67 20.65
CA ASP A 198 -12.32 -1.44 21.57
C ASP A 198 -12.94 -2.67 20.87
N ASN A 199 -12.41 -3.09 19.74
CA ASN A 199 -12.93 -4.20 18.95
C ASN A 199 -12.32 -5.52 19.43
N LEU A 200 -13.16 -6.51 19.58
CA LEU A 200 -12.81 -7.89 19.97
C LEU A 200 -13.28 -8.83 18.86
N TYR A 201 -12.62 -9.95 18.68
CA TYR A 201 -13.03 -11.01 17.77
C TYR A 201 -12.98 -12.36 18.49
N ARG A 202 -13.57 -13.36 17.89
CA ARG A 202 -13.53 -14.76 18.33
C ARG A 202 -12.82 -15.60 17.27
N GLU A 203 -12.56 -16.85 17.57
CA GLU A 203 -11.90 -17.78 16.64
C GLU A 203 -12.63 -17.91 15.29
N GLU A 204 -13.96 -17.83 15.29
CA GLU A 204 -14.76 -17.88 14.06
C GLU A 204 -14.40 -16.78 13.06
N GLN A 205 -14.08 -15.56 13.54
CA GLN A 205 -13.70 -14.44 12.68
C GLN A 205 -12.30 -14.58 12.10
N ILE A 206 -11.44 -15.40 12.71
CA ILE A 206 -10.15 -15.78 12.13
C ILE A 206 -10.38 -16.66 10.90
N GLY A 207 -11.36 -17.58 10.97
CA GLY A 207 -11.81 -18.36 9.83
C GLY A 207 -12.29 -17.48 8.66
N ASP A 208 -13.06 -16.41 8.97
CA ASP A 208 -13.57 -15.49 7.93
C ASP A 208 -12.45 -14.89 7.08
N ILE A 209 -11.35 -14.45 7.69
CA ILE A 209 -10.23 -13.83 6.96
C ILE A 209 -9.31 -14.84 6.25
N LEU A 210 -9.44 -16.12 6.52
CA LEU A 210 -8.74 -17.18 5.82
C LEU A 210 -9.46 -17.63 4.54
N VAL A 211 -10.72 -17.22 4.33
CA VAL A 211 -11.48 -17.56 3.14
C VAL A 211 -10.89 -16.83 1.92
N PRO A 212 -10.35 -17.55 0.93
CA PRO A 212 -9.80 -16.91 -0.28
C PRO A 212 -10.93 -16.32 -1.12
N GLN A 213 -10.73 -15.10 -1.60
CA GLN A 213 -11.68 -14.40 -2.47
C GLN A 213 -11.45 -14.75 -3.96
N ARG A 214 -10.30 -15.36 -4.28
CA ARG A 214 -9.84 -15.68 -5.64
C ARG A 214 -9.22 -17.06 -5.71
N LYS A 215 -9.24 -17.66 -6.91
CA LYS A 215 -8.64 -18.98 -7.18
C LYS A 215 -7.12 -18.98 -6.99
N GLU A 216 -6.49 -17.85 -7.23
CA GLU A 216 -5.04 -17.65 -7.16
C GLU A 216 -4.52 -17.64 -5.71
N ASP A 217 -5.41 -17.47 -4.73
CA ASP A 217 -5.05 -17.37 -3.32
C ASP A 217 -5.46 -18.60 -2.49
N PHE A 218 -5.80 -19.71 -3.13
CA PHE A 218 -6.13 -20.99 -2.47
C PHE A 218 -4.91 -21.78 -1.98
N GLY A 219 -3.70 -21.40 -2.36
CA GLY A 219 -2.48 -22.09 -1.93
C GLY A 219 -2.27 -22.04 -0.41
N ASP A 220 -1.55 -23.05 0.11
CA ASP A 220 -1.21 -23.15 1.53
C ASP A 220 0.18 -22.60 1.85
N ASP A 221 0.87 -22.05 0.86
CA ASP A 221 2.11 -21.33 1.08
C ASP A 221 1.87 -19.98 1.78
N LEU A 222 2.88 -19.54 2.55
CA LEU A 222 2.79 -18.32 3.34
C LEU A 222 2.43 -17.07 2.51
N TRP A 223 2.86 -17.00 1.22
CA TRP A 223 2.53 -15.88 0.35
C TRP A 223 1.04 -15.87 -0.01
N SER A 224 0.48 -17.02 -0.39
CA SER A 224 -0.95 -17.17 -0.70
C SER A 224 -1.82 -16.89 0.54
N VAL A 225 -1.44 -17.46 1.69
CA VAL A 225 -2.13 -17.20 2.97
C VAL A 225 -2.05 -15.72 3.36
N PHE A 226 -0.88 -15.10 3.22
CA PHE A 226 -0.72 -13.68 3.51
C PHE A 226 -1.64 -12.81 2.64
N ASN A 227 -1.69 -13.04 1.33
CA ASN A 227 -2.49 -12.23 0.42
C ASN A 227 -3.98 -12.30 0.74
N ARG A 228 -4.55 -13.53 0.95
CA ARG A 228 -5.96 -13.66 1.30
C ARG A 228 -6.32 -13.02 2.65
N VAL A 229 -5.44 -13.16 3.64
CA VAL A 229 -5.65 -12.54 4.95
C VAL A 229 -5.54 -11.02 4.87
N GLN A 230 -4.55 -10.50 4.18
CA GLN A 230 -4.34 -9.06 3.98
C GLN A 230 -5.54 -8.44 3.26
N GLU A 231 -6.02 -9.02 2.17
CA GLU A 231 -7.18 -8.54 1.44
C GLU A 231 -8.42 -8.49 2.35
N ASN A 232 -8.72 -9.58 3.04
CA ASN A 232 -9.89 -9.65 3.94
C ASN A 232 -9.81 -8.67 5.10
N ILE A 233 -8.61 -8.41 5.64
CA ILE A 233 -8.39 -7.41 6.69
C ILE A 233 -8.60 -5.98 6.16
N VAL A 234 -8.06 -5.65 4.98
CA VAL A 234 -8.15 -4.31 4.39
C VAL A 234 -9.57 -3.99 3.94
N GLU A 235 -10.22 -4.94 3.25
CA GLU A 235 -11.60 -4.80 2.78
C GLU A 235 -12.66 -4.98 3.87
N GLY A 236 -12.25 -5.47 5.05
CA GLY A 236 -13.16 -5.66 6.19
C GLY A 236 -14.09 -6.86 6.01
N ASN A 237 -13.64 -7.92 5.38
CA ASN A 237 -14.41 -9.17 5.16
C ASN A 237 -14.45 -10.04 6.41
N PHE A 238 -14.63 -9.44 7.58
CA PHE A 238 -14.79 -10.14 8.86
C PHE A 238 -15.70 -9.36 9.78
N LYS A 239 -16.16 -10.02 10.83
CA LYS A 239 -16.99 -9.41 11.86
C LYS A 239 -16.19 -9.21 13.15
N TYR A 240 -16.65 -8.30 13.98
CA TYR A 240 -16.07 -8.03 15.29
C TYR A 240 -17.13 -7.65 16.32
N TYR A 241 -16.78 -7.70 17.59
CA TYR A 241 -17.61 -7.23 18.71
C TYR A 241 -16.97 -5.98 19.31
N ASN A 242 -17.77 -4.97 19.61
CA ASN A 242 -17.25 -3.80 20.30
C ASN A 242 -17.36 -4.02 21.82
N ALA A 243 -16.26 -3.87 22.55
CA ALA A 243 -16.19 -4.10 24.00
C ALA A 243 -17.15 -3.20 24.80
N LYS A 244 -17.45 -1.99 24.31
CA LYS A 244 -18.37 -1.04 24.96
C LYS A 244 -19.84 -1.36 24.73
N THR A 245 -20.15 -2.13 23.69
CA THR A 245 -21.51 -2.54 23.32
C THR A 245 -21.63 -4.06 23.36
N LEU A 246 -21.33 -4.67 24.50
CA LEU A 246 -21.26 -6.12 24.70
C LEU A 246 -22.43 -6.83 24.02
N GLY A 247 -22.12 -7.67 23.03
CA GLY A 247 -23.05 -8.59 22.38
C GLY A 247 -23.52 -8.22 20.98
N THR A 248 -23.19 -7.02 20.45
CA THR A 248 -23.56 -6.68 19.07
C THR A 248 -22.40 -6.96 18.12
N GLU A 249 -22.56 -7.98 17.28
CA GLU A 249 -21.65 -8.26 16.16
C GLU A 249 -21.79 -7.20 15.08
N ARG A 250 -20.69 -6.77 14.53
CA ARG A 250 -20.64 -5.74 13.48
C ARG A 250 -19.71 -6.17 12.37
N GLN A 251 -20.10 -5.90 11.13
CA GLN A 251 -19.24 -6.06 9.97
C GLN A 251 -18.12 -5.01 10.00
N ALA A 252 -16.88 -5.43 9.78
CA ALA A 252 -15.77 -4.52 9.58
C ALA A 252 -15.98 -3.71 8.30
N ARG A 253 -15.38 -2.54 8.24
CA ARG A 253 -15.47 -1.66 7.07
C ARG A 253 -14.12 -1.62 6.36
N PRO A 254 -14.10 -1.47 5.03
CA PRO A 254 -12.87 -1.22 4.29
C PRO A 254 -12.08 -0.05 4.88
N ILE A 255 -10.76 -0.15 4.84
CA ILE A 255 -9.88 0.95 5.27
C ILE A 255 -9.86 2.01 4.18
N LYS A 256 -10.62 3.10 4.38
CA LYS A 256 -10.71 4.21 3.41
C LYS A 256 -9.68 5.33 3.65
N ASN A 257 -9.13 5.41 4.85
CA ASN A 257 -8.13 6.40 5.19
C ASN A 257 -6.75 5.91 4.74
N PHE A 258 -6.15 6.58 3.76
CA PHE A 258 -4.90 6.12 3.16
C PHE A 258 -3.71 6.07 4.15
N LYS A 259 -3.68 6.92 5.20
CA LYS A 259 -2.65 6.81 6.23
C LYS A 259 -2.81 5.52 7.02
N GLN A 260 -4.04 5.21 7.43
CA GLN A 260 -4.34 3.97 8.16
C GLN A 260 -4.07 2.76 7.28
N ASP A 261 -4.43 2.83 6.01
CA ASP A 261 -4.19 1.77 5.03
C ASP A 261 -2.69 1.47 4.89
N MET A 262 -1.89 2.52 4.67
CA MET A 262 -0.43 2.39 4.61
C MET A 262 0.16 1.82 5.91
N ASP A 263 -0.25 2.35 7.06
CA ASP A 263 0.28 1.92 8.37
C ASP A 263 -0.08 0.45 8.67
N VAL A 264 -1.31 0.02 8.34
CA VAL A 264 -1.75 -1.37 8.50
C VAL A 264 -0.99 -2.29 7.55
N ASN A 265 -0.94 -1.99 6.26
CA ASN A 265 -0.24 -2.79 5.26
C ASN A 265 1.25 -2.98 5.60
N LYS A 266 1.93 -1.93 6.05
CA LYS A 266 3.32 -2.03 6.53
C LYS A 266 3.46 -3.05 7.66
N LYS A 267 2.61 -2.96 8.70
CA LYS A 267 2.64 -3.88 9.84
C LYS A 267 2.33 -5.30 9.42
N LEU A 268 1.34 -5.52 8.55
CA LEU A 268 0.97 -6.84 8.05
C LEU A 268 2.14 -7.48 7.29
N PHE A 269 2.78 -6.74 6.39
CA PHE A 269 3.90 -7.27 5.61
C PHE A 269 5.14 -7.52 6.49
N SER A 270 5.45 -6.62 7.43
CA SER A 270 6.52 -6.85 8.41
C SER A 270 6.29 -8.14 9.21
N ALA A 271 5.06 -8.39 9.66
CA ALA A 271 4.72 -9.61 10.39
C ALA A 271 4.87 -10.87 9.53
N ALA A 272 4.59 -10.78 8.22
CA ALA A 272 4.81 -11.88 7.28
C ALA A 272 6.32 -12.15 7.03
N LEU A 273 7.13 -11.09 6.91
CA LEU A 273 8.58 -11.23 6.78
C LEU A 273 9.23 -11.84 8.03
N GLU A 274 8.79 -11.43 9.23
CA GLU A 274 9.24 -12.02 10.50
C GLU A 274 8.89 -13.51 10.58
N TYR A 275 7.74 -13.91 10.06
CA TYR A 275 7.32 -15.31 10.02
C TYR A 275 8.17 -16.13 9.03
N ALA A 276 8.67 -15.49 7.96
CA ALA A 276 9.51 -16.11 6.93
C ALA A 276 11.02 -16.14 7.28
N ALA A 277 11.43 -15.48 8.36
CA ALA A 277 12.84 -15.38 8.78
C ALA A 277 13.32 -16.66 9.46
#